data_ac244d412ea6af889a8df43ff28674a1
#
_entry.id   ac244d412ea6af889a8df43ff28674a1
#
_cell.length_a   1.000
_cell.length_b   1.000
_cell.length_c   1.000
_cell.angle_alpha   90.00
_cell.angle_beta   90.00
_cell.angle_gamma   90.00
#
_symmetry.space_group_name_H-M   'P 1'
#
loop_
_entity.id
_entity.type
_entity.pdbx_description
1 polymer ?
#
loop_
_entity_poly.entity_id
_entity_poly.type
_entity_poly.pdbx_seq_one_letter_code
_entity_poly.pdbx_strand_id
1 'polypeptide(L)'
;LKFLGRNHNRLNAIKAIQNAKCIGFNSINCDIIYGVTNDTFELLKRDFDTLKELEVEHLSAYSLIIEEDTKFFLNEKELQKSKKSLKIDDEDLSYEIFNYLKSIGFNQYEIANFSTNKKFESKHNYGYWSKDDYIGVGAGAVACIENRRMYKQKNIEKYIANVKLNSKII
;
A
#
# COMPACT_ATOMS: atom_id res chain seq x y z
N LEU A 1 6.54 11.97 -5.66
CA LEU A 1 5.27 12.20 -4.95
C LEU A 1 4.31 13.03 -5.77
N LYS A 2 4.69 14.22 -6.23
CA LYS A 2 3.82 15.10 -7.06
C LYS A 2 3.35 14.40 -8.33
N PHE A 3 4.23 13.65 -9.00
CA PHE A 3 3.90 12.83 -10.16
C PHE A 3 2.81 11.78 -9.86
N LEU A 4 2.86 11.16 -8.69
CA LEU A 4 1.84 10.22 -8.22
C LEU A 4 0.56 10.89 -7.68
N GLY A 5 0.39 12.21 -7.91
CA GLY A 5 -0.78 12.95 -7.44
C GLY A 5 -0.86 13.10 -5.91
N ARG A 6 0.24 12.93 -5.20
CA ARG A 6 0.29 13.06 -3.74
C ARG A 6 0.38 14.53 -3.33
N ASN A 7 -0.45 14.93 -2.37
CA ASN A 7 -0.53 16.30 -1.86
C ASN A 7 0.53 16.64 -0.81
N HIS A 8 1.48 15.75 -0.56
CA HIS A 8 2.58 15.93 0.39
C HIS A 8 3.93 15.82 -0.30
N ASN A 9 4.96 16.29 0.35
CA ASN A 9 6.35 16.20 -0.08
C ASN A 9 7.18 15.36 0.91
N ARG A 10 8.46 15.14 0.60
CA ARG A 10 9.38 14.37 1.43
C ARG A 10 9.48 14.92 2.87
N LEU A 11 9.56 16.24 3.04
CA LEU A 11 9.65 16.85 4.37
C LEU A 11 8.38 16.62 5.19
N ASN A 12 7.20 16.69 4.56
CA ASN A 12 5.94 16.39 5.23
C ASN A 12 5.89 14.92 5.69
N ALA A 13 6.36 13.99 4.87
CA ALA A 13 6.41 12.57 5.23
C ALA A 13 7.34 12.32 6.43
N ILE A 14 8.58 12.85 6.39
CA ILE A 14 9.54 12.76 7.49
C ILE A 14 8.94 13.33 8.79
N LYS A 15 8.35 14.54 8.71
CA LYS A 15 7.73 15.18 9.87
C LYS A 15 6.56 14.37 10.44
N ALA A 16 5.76 13.74 9.58
CA ALA A 16 4.68 12.87 10.02
C ALA A 16 5.19 11.66 10.82
N ILE A 17 6.27 11.02 10.34
CA ILE A 17 6.91 9.90 11.02
C ILE A 17 7.48 10.36 12.38
N GLN A 18 8.21 11.48 12.41
CA GLN A 18 8.77 12.05 13.64
C GLN A 18 7.69 12.40 14.66
N ASN A 19 6.58 13.00 14.22
CA ASN A 19 5.45 13.31 15.09
C ASN A 19 4.81 12.02 15.65
N ALA A 20 4.61 11.00 14.82
CA ALA A 20 4.08 9.72 15.26
C ALA A 20 4.99 9.05 16.31
N LYS A 21 6.31 9.08 16.09
CA LYS A 21 7.30 8.60 17.08
C LYS A 21 7.20 9.39 18.38
N CYS A 22 7.15 10.72 18.31
CA CYS A 22 7.07 11.60 19.48
C CYS A 22 5.81 11.35 20.32
N ILE A 23 4.67 11.04 19.67
CA ILE A 23 3.40 10.68 20.33
C ILE A 23 3.47 9.29 20.98
N GLY A 24 4.41 8.44 20.58
CA GLY A 24 4.64 7.13 21.17
C GLY A 24 3.93 5.96 20.46
N PHE A 25 3.69 6.07 19.17
CA PHE A 25 3.26 4.89 18.40
C PHE A 25 4.35 3.82 18.42
N ASN A 26 3.97 2.59 18.78
CA ASN A 26 4.89 1.46 18.95
C ASN A 26 5.31 0.82 17.60
N SER A 27 4.58 1.08 16.53
CA SER A 27 4.87 0.59 15.19
C SER A 27 4.33 1.57 14.16
N ILE A 28 5.17 1.93 13.22
CA ILE A 28 4.85 2.84 12.13
C ILE A 28 5.12 2.11 10.83
N ASN A 29 4.12 2.09 9.94
CA ASN A 29 4.29 1.61 8.58
C ASN A 29 4.52 2.77 7.62
N CYS A 30 5.43 2.57 6.67
CA CYS A 30 5.63 3.48 5.55
C CYS A 30 5.47 2.72 4.23
N ASP A 31 4.64 3.28 3.34
CA ASP A 31 4.42 2.73 2.02
C ASP A 31 5.36 3.39 1.01
N ILE A 32 6.08 2.59 0.25
CA ILE A 32 6.90 2.99 -0.89
C ILE A 32 6.31 2.38 -2.15
N ILE A 33 6.02 3.22 -3.13
CA ILE A 33 5.64 2.79 -4.48
C ILE A 33 6.86 2.96 -5.37
N TYR A 34 7.31 1.87 -5.98
CA TYR A 34 8.44 1.86 -6.92
C TYR A 34 8.02 1.44 -8.33
N GLY A 35 8.92 1.54 -9.28
CA GLY A 35 8.62 1.24 -10.69
C GLY A 35 7.91 2.39 -11.40
N VAL A 36 8.04 3.61 -10.88
CA VAL A 36 7.61 4.85 -11.56
C VAL A 36 8.68 5.23 -12.58
N THR A 37 8.27 5.81 -13.71
CA THR A 37 9.21 6.33 -14.72
C THR A 37 10.30 7.18 -14.07
N ASN A 38 11.54 6.89 -14.39
CA ASN A 38 12.77 7.47 -13.83
C ASN A 38 13.12 7.02 -12.40
N ASP A 39 12.47 6.05 -11.83
CA ASP A 39 12.99 5.41 -10.63
C ASP A 39 14.33 4.74 -10.95
N THR A 40 15.25 4.85 -10.03
CA THR A 40 16.50 4.08 -10.03
C THR A 40 16.68 3.49 -8.64
N PHE A 41 17.46 2.42 -8.56
CA PHE A 41 17.76 1.80 -7.27
C PHE A 41 18.38 2.82 -6.28
N GLU A 42 19.28 3.68 -6.74
CA GLU A 42 19.93 4.70 -5.89
C GLU A 42 18.95 5.71 -5.31
N LEU A 43 17.91 6.10 -6.07
CA LEU A 43 16.87 7.01 -5.55
C LEU A 43 16.04 6.33 -4.47
N LEU A 44 15.62 5.09 -4.71
CA LEU A 44 14.84 4.30 -3.76
C LEU A 44 15.65 3.96 -2.52
N LYS A 45 16.94 3.61 -2.71
CA LYS A 45 17.89 3.38 -1.62
C LYS A 45 17.95 4.55 -0.64
N ARG A 46 18.01 5.80 -1.14
CA ARG A 46 17.99 7.00 -0.28
C ARG A 46 16.71 7.12 0.55
N ASP A 47 15.59 6.73 -0.01
CA ASP A 47 14.32 6.73 0.73
C ASP A 47 14.32 5.63 1.80
N PHE A 48 14.80 4.42 1.50
CA PHE A 48 14.95 3.34 2.48
C PHE A 48 15.94 3.69 3.59
N ASP A 49 17.09 4.28 3.27
CA ASP A 49 18.08 4.75 4.26
C ASP A 49 17.43 5.77 5.20
N THR A 50 16.66 6.72 4.66
CA THR A 50 15.94 7.71 5.47
C THR A 50 14.93 7.05 6.42
N LEU A 51 14.18 6.05 5.95
CA LEU A 51 13.23 5.34 6.80
C LEU A 51 13.93 4.51 7.89
N LYS A 52 15.11 3.95 7.57
CA LYS A 52 15.97 3.26 8.53
C LYS A 52 16.50 4.22 9.60
N GLU A 53 16.99 5.41 9.20
CA GLU A 53 17.46 6.46 10.11
C GLU A 53 16.33 6.98 11.02
N LEU A 54 15.11 7.01 10.51
CA LEU A 54 13.91 7.37 11.28
C LEU A 54 13.40 6.21 12.15
N GLU A 55 14.10 5.08 12.17
CA GLU A 55 13.76 3.90 12.96
C GLU A 55 12.32 3.40 12.69
N VAL A 56 11.88 3.44 11.43
CA VAL A 56 10.59 2.87 11.01
C VAL A 56 10.65 1.35 11.18
N GLU A 57 9.62 0.77 11.75
CA GLU A 57 9.59 -0.66 12.10
C GLU A 57 9.02 -1.54 10.99
N HIS A 58 8.17 -0.97 10.11
CA HIS A 58 7.45 -1.70 9.07
C HIS A 58 7.46 -0.94 7.75
N LEU A 59 7.64 -1.65 6.65
CA LEU A 59 7.61 -1.11 5.30
C LEU A 59 6.69 -1.93 4.40
N SER A 60 5.95 -1.24 3.53
CA SER A 60 5.29 -1.84 2.38
C SER A 60 5.98 -1.31 1.11
N ALA A 61 6.56 -2.18 0.30
CA ALA A 61 7.19 -1.83 -0.97
C ALA A 61 6.37 -2.41 -2.13
N TYR A 62 5.60 -1.55 -2.79
CA TYR A 62 4.70 -1.95 -3.87
C TYR A 62 5.24 -1.51 -5.22
N SER A 63 5.28 -2.44 -6.18
CA SER A 63 5.42 -2.05 -7.59
C SER A 63 4.20 -1.25 -8.04
N LEU A 64 4.42 -0.20 -8.84
CA LEU A 64 3.33 0.61 -9.36
C LEU A 64 2.36 -0.24 -10.19
N ILE A 65 1.09 -0.27 -9.77
CA ILE A 65 -0.01 -0.84 -10.52
C ILE A 65 -0.88 0.30 -11.03
N ILE A 66 -1.17 0.30 -12.32
CA ILE A 66 -2.02 1.31 -12.95
C ILE A 66 -3.41 0.74 -13.10
N GLU A 67 -4.29 1.11 -12.18
CA GLU A 67 -5.68 0.66 -12.12
C GLU A 67 -6.53 1.33 -13.21
N GLU A 68 -7.41 0.55 -13.86
CA GLU A 68 -8.42 1.06 -14.78
C GLU A 68 -9.30 2.14 -14.12
N ASP A 69 -9.88 3.03 -14.92
CA ASP A 69 -10.73 4.14 -14.50
C ASP A 69 -10.05 5.22 -13.63
N THR A 70 -8.71 5.18 -13.51
CA THR A 70 -7.95 6.25 -12.84
C THR A 70 -7.43 7.28 -13.85
N LYS A 71 -7.15 8.50 -13.36
CA LYS A 71 -6.45 9.52 -14.17
C LYS A 71 -5.08 9.02 -14.63
N PHE A 72 -4.42 8.19 -13.84
CA PHE A 72 -3.15 7.56 -14.20
C PHE A 72 -3.30 6.63 -15.41
N PHE A 73 -4.35 5.83 -15.45
CA PHE A 73 -4.65 4.95 -16.58
C PHE A 73 -4.90 5.74 -17.88
N LEU A 74 -5.63 6.85 -17.79
CA LEU A 74 -5.86 7.71 -18.94
C LEU A 74 -4.56 8.34 -19.45
N ASN A 75 -3.71 8.82 -18.55
CA ASN A 75 -2.40 9.37 -18.89
C ASN A 75 -1.47 8.32 -19.48
N GLU A 76 -1.48 7.09 -18.96
CA GLU A 76 -0.72 5.96 -19.50
C GLU A 76 -1.11 5.65 -20.93
N LYS A 77 -2.42 5.59 -21.24
CA LYS A 77 -2.92 5.38 -22.61
C LYS A 77 -2.43 6.46 -23.58
N GLU A 78 -2.39 7.72 -23.16
CA GLU A 78 -1.86 8.81 -23.98
C GLU A 78 -0.36 8.68 -24.21
N LEU A 79 0.42 8.33 -23.18
CA LEU A 79 1.87 8.13 -23.27
C LEU A 79 2.23 6.92 -24.13
N GLN A 80 1.48 5.83 -24.06
CA GLN A 80 1.69 4.65 -24.88
C GLN A 80 1.57 4.94 -26.39
N LYS A 81 0.73 5.90 -26.79
CA LYS A 81 0.68 6.38 -28.19
C LYS A 81 2.04 6.91 -28.66
N SER A 82 2.85 7.43 -27.76
CA SER A 82 4.19 7.95 -28.03
C SER A 82 5.31 6.96 -27.66
N LYS A 83 5.00 5.68 -27.43
CA LYS A 83 5.92 4.63 -26.94
C LYS A 83 6.61 5.02 -25.61
N LYS A 84 5.92 5.75 -24.77
CA LYS A 84 6.35 6.09 -23.39
C LYS A 84 5.44 5.39 -22.39
N SER A 85 5.92 5.20 -21.17
CA SER A 85 5.14 4.63 -20.07
C SER A 85 5.41 5.37 -18.78
N LEU A 86 4.43 5.38 -17.88
CA LEU A 86 4.57 5.87 -16.51
C LEU A 86 5.16 4.82 -15.57
N LYS A 87 5.16 3.56 -16.02
CA LYS A 87 5.66 2.42 -15.27
C LYS A 87 6.95 1.90 -15.90
N ILE A 88 7.89 1.52 -15.06
CA ILE A 88 9.04 0.70 -15.42
C ILE A 88 8.69 -0.74 -15.01
N ASP A 89 8.74 -1.65 -15.97
CA ASP A 89 8.60 -3.08 -15.69
C ASP A 89 10.01 -3.66 -15.60
N ASP A 90 10.55 -3.65 -14.40
CA ASP A 90 11.93 -4.01 -14.11
C ASP A 90 11.96 -5.02 -12.95
N GLU A 91 12.10 -6.30 -13.30
CA GLU A 91 12.20 -7.39 -12.33
C GLU A 91 13.51 -7.28 -11.54
N ASP A 92 14.58 -6.80 -12.16
CA ASP A 92 15.89 -6.63 -11.53
C ASP A 92 15.80 -5.57 -10.42
N LEU A 93 15.07 -4.47 -10.67
CA LEU A 93 14.84 -3.44 -9.66
C LEU A 93 14.14 -3.99 -8.42
N SER A 94 13.13 -4.84 -8.59
CA SER A 94 12.43 -5.48 -7.46
C SER A 94 13.38 -6.36 -6.64
N TYR A 95 14.22 -7.13 -7.33
CA TYR A 95 15.22 -8.00 -6.68
C TYR A 95 16.26 -7.19 -5.91
N GLU A 96 16.78 -6.10 -6.50
CA GLU A 96 17.71 -5.19 -5.83
C GLU A 96 17.12 -4.56 -4.59
N ILE A 97 15.87 -4.07 -4.67
CA ILE A 97 15.14 -3.49 -3.54
C ILE A 97 15.02 -4.50 -2.39
N PHE A 98 14.57 -5.71 -2.68
CA PHE A 98 14.31 -6.72 -1.65
C PHE A 98 15.60 -7.18 -0.97
N ASN A 99 16.68 -7.36 -1.73
CA ASN A 99 18.00 -7.68 -1.17
C ASN A 99 18.53 -6.53 -0.30
N TYR A 100 18.34 -5.29 -0.77
CA TYR A 100 18.77 -4.14 -0.01
C TYR A 100 18.01 -4.00 1.31
N LEU A 101 16.68 -4.09 1.28
CA LEU A 101 15.85 -4.04 2.49
C LEU A 101 16.29 -5.09 3.50
N LYS A 102 16.55 -6.31 3.04
CA LYS A 102 17.07 -7.38 3.89
C LYS A 102 18.44 -7.02 4.49
N SER A 103 19.33 -6.42 3.70
CA SER A 103 20.67 -6.03 4.16
C SER A 103 20.66 -4.97 5.25
N ILE A 104 19.66 -4.08 5.25
CA ILE A 104 19.47 -3.03 6.26
C ILE A 104 18.55 -3.44 7.41
N GLY A 105 18.15 -4.71 7.47
CA GLY A 105 17.46 -5.32 8.60
C GLY A 105 15.93 -5.35 8.50
N PHE A 106 15.36 -5.14 7.31
CA PHE A 106 13.94 -5.39 7.05
C PHE A 106 13.75 -6.78 6.46
N ASN A 107 13.05 -7.64 7.17
CA ASN A 107 12.76 -9.00 6.72
C ASN A 107 11.40 -9.06 6.03
N GLN A 108 11.39 -9.58 4.82
CA GLN A 108 10.16 -9.84 4.10
C GLN A 108 9.38 -10.96 4.81
N TYR A 109 8.11 -10.75 5.11
CA TYR A 109 7.27 -11.74 5.74
C TYR A 109 6.03 -12.12 4.89
N GLU A 110 5.74 -11.32 3.85
CA GLU A 110 4.75 -11.62 2.82
C GLU A 110 5.15 -10.93 1.49
N ILE A 111 4.26 -10.82 0.50
CA ILE A 111 4.61 -10.45 -0.88
C ILE A 111 5.31 -9.08 -0.97
N ALA A 112 4.77 -8.05 -0.30
CA ALA A 112 5.22 -6.67 -0.42
C ALA A 112 5.53 -5.99 0.92
N ASN A 113 5.44 -6.74 2.03
CA ASN A 113 5.60 -6.18 3.37
C ASN A 113 6.83 -6.74 4.09
N PHE A 114 7.50 -5.81 4.78
CA PHE A 114 8.77 -6.04 5.45
C PHE A 114 8.71 -5.48 6.86
N SER A 115 9.34 -6.14 7.81
CA SER A 115 9.45 -5.68 9.18
C SER A 115 10.85 -5.85 9.74
N THR A 116 11.22 -5.00 10.70
CA THR A 116 12.51 -5.13 11.42
C THR A 116 12.48 -6.24 12.47
N ASN A 117 11.29 -6.68 12.88
CA ASN A 117 11.11 -7.74 13.86
C ASN A 117 9.71 -8.35 13.71
N LYS A 118 9.57 -9.63 14.02
CA LYS A 118 8.29 -10.37 13.96
C LYS A 118 7.14 -9.69 14.72
N LYS A 119 7.41 -9.02 15.83
CA LYS A 119 6.40 -8.31 16.61
C LYS A 119 5.75 -7.13 15.88
N PHE A 120 6.39 -6.64 14.80
CA PHE A 120 5.92 -5.52 13.98
C PHE A 120 5.25 -5.98 12.68
N GLU A 121 5.17 -7.29 12.42
CA GLU A 121 4.44 -7.83 11.29
C GLU A 121 2.95 -7.51 11.42
N SER A 122 2.32 -7.12 10.31
CA SER A 122 0.91 -6.75 10.31
C SER A 122 0.01 -7.95 10.51
N LYS A 123 -0.61 -8.07 11.65
CA LYS A 123 -1.63 -9.10 11.92
C LYS A 123 -2.79 -9.03 10.94
N HIS A 124 -3.16 -7.82 10.50
CA HIS A 124 -4.21 -7.60 9.52
C HIS A 124 -3.85 -8.26 8.17
N ASN A 125 -2.62 -8.07 7.69
CA ASN A 125 -2.17 -8.69 6.44
C ASN A 125 -2.11 -10.22 6.57
N TYR A 126 -1.61 -10.71 7.70
CA TYR A 126 -1.60 -12.15 7.98
C TYR A 126 -2.99 -12.75 7.96
N GLY A 127 -3.99 -12.09 8.53
CA GLY A 127 -5.36 -12.56 8.55
C GLY A 127 -5.91 -12.84 7.15
N TYR A 128 -5.57 -12.00 6.16
CA TYR A 128 -5.93 -12.27 4.76
C TYR A 128 -5.25 -13.51 4.19
N TRP A 129 -3.97 -13.70 4.46
CA TRP A 129 -3.21 -14.86 3.97
C TRP A 129 -3.58 -16.14 4.70
N SER A 130 -3.90 -16.07 5.99
CA SER A 130 -4.38 -17.18 6.80
C SER A 130 -5.84 -17.55 6.52
N LYS A 131 -6.52 -16.76 5.67
CA LYS A 131 -7.95 -16.92 5.37
C LYS A 131 -8.83 -16.77 6.61
N ASP A 132 -8.43 -15.90 7.53
CA ASP A 132 -9.23 -15.58 8.70
C ASP A 132 -10.55 -14.93 8.28
N ASP A 133 -11.59 -15.20 9.05
CA ASP A 133 -12.88 -14.55 8.84
C ASP A 133 -12.79 -13.05 9.12
N TYR A 134 -13.39 -12.25 8.26
CA TYR A 134 -13.48 -10.82 8.45
C TYR A 134 -14.81 -10.24 7.99
N ILE A 135 -15.24 -9.19 8.66
CA ILE A 135 -16.51 -8.50 8.38
C ILE A 135 -16.23 -7.22 7.60
N GLY A 136 -16.93 -7.06 6.47
CA GLY A 136 -16.92 -5.82 5.70
C GLY A 136 -18.05 -4.88 6.12
N VAL A 137 -17.74 -3.64 6.44
CA VAL A 137 -18.70 -2.61 6.83
C VAL A 137 -18.65 -1.43 5.86
N GLY A 138 -19.80 -1.00 5.37
CA GLY A 138 -19.92 0.11 4.45
C GLY A 138 -20.22 -0.27 3.01
N ALA A 139 -20.50 0.74 2.17
CA ALA A 139 -20.74 0.55 0.74
C ALA A 139 -19.45 0.06 0.04
N GLY A 140 -19.58 -0.96 -0.79
CA GLY A 140 -18.46 -1.56 -1.51
C GLY A 140 -17.54 -2.44 -0.66
N ALA A 141 -17.79 -2.58 0.65
CA ALA A 141 -16.99 -3.43 1.51
C ALA A 141 -17.12 -4.91 1.16
N VAL A 142 -16.05 -5.65 1.40
CA VAL A 142 -15.99 -7.11 1.23
C VAL A 142 -15.87 -7.75 2.61
N ALA A 143 -16.63 -8.80 2.85
CA ALA A 143 -16.47 -9.68 4.00
C ALA A 143 -16.02 -11.06 3.51
N CYS A 144 -15.37 -11.83 4.35
CA CYS A 144 -15.10 -13.25 4.14
C CYS A 144 -15.44 -14.02 5.41
N ILE A 145 -16.37 -14.95 5.32
CA ILE A 145 -16.76 -15.82 6.44
C ILE A 145 -16.84 -17.24 5.91
N GLU A 146 -16.22 -18.18 6.62
CA GLU A 146 -16.12 -19.59 6.22
C GLU A 146 -15.66 -19.77 4.76
N ASN A 147 -14.62 -19.02 4.35
CA ASN A 147 -14.08 -18.99 2.99
C ASN A 147 -15.06 -18.48 1.91
N ARG A 148 -16.17 -17.86 2.28
CA ARG A 148 -17.15 -17.27 1.35
C ARG A 148 -17.00 -15.76 1.34
N ARG A 149 -16.62 -15.20 0.18
CA ARG A 149 -16.55 -13.74 -0.01
C ARG A 149 -17.93 -13.17 -0.30
N MET A 150 -18.30 -12.15 0.46
CA MET A 150 -19.55 -11.40 0.33
C MET A 150 -19.25 -9.94 0.00
N TYR A 151 -19.88 -9.43 -1.04
CA TYR A 151 -19.68 -8.07 -1.53
C TYR A 151 -20.87 -7.20 -1.18
N LYS A 152 -20.63 -6.07 -0.55
CA LYS A 152 -21.66 -5.07 -0.30
C LYS A 152 -21.91 -4.22 -1.56
N GLN A 153 -23.11 -3.68 -1.68
CA GLN A 153 -23.47 -2.76 -2.77
C GLN A 153 -22.52 -1.56 -2.81
N LYS A 154 -21.89 -1.30 -3.97
CA LYS A 154 -20.93 -0.19 -4.14
C LYS A 154 -21.61 1.18 -4.18
N ASN A 155 -22.79 1.29 -4.78
CA ASN A 155 -23.53 2.54 -4.84
C ASN A 155 -24.06 2.87 -3.45
N ILE A 156 -23.74 4.06 -2.95
CA ILE A 156 -24.04 4.49 -1.57
C ILE A 156 -25.54 4.56 -1.30
N GLU A 157 -26.32 5.11 -2.23
CA GLU A 157 -27.77 5.26 -2.07
C GLU A 157 -28.47 3.90 -2.00
N LYS A 158 -28.09 2.98 -2.90
CA LYS A 158 -28.59 1.61 -2.90
C LYS A 158 -28.15 0.84 -1.65
N TYR A 159 -26.90 1.06 -1.18
CA TYR A 159 -26.42 0.48 0.09
C TYR A 159 -27.28 0.92 1.26
N ILE A 160 -27.56 2.23 1.39
CA ILE A 160 -28.38 2.79 2.46
C ILE A 160 -29.80 2.23 2.38
N ALA A 161 -30.39 2.16 1.18
CA ALA A 161 -31.73 1.58 0.98
C ALA A 161 -31.78 0.11 1.44
N ASN A 162 -30.78 -0.70 1.07
CA ASN A 162 -30.70 -2.11 1.46
C ASN A 162 -30.55 -2.29 2.99
N VAL A 163 -29.72 -1.46 3.64
CA VAL A 163 -29.57 -1.50 5.10
C VAL A 163 -30.89 -1.15 5.80
N LYS A 164 -31.59 -0.10 5.33
CA LYS A 164 -32.89 0.30 5.88
C LYS A 164 -33.97 -0.75 5.67
N LEU A 165 -33.94 -1.46 4.56
CA LEU A 165 -34.88 -2.55 4.27
C LEU A 165 -34.67 -3.74 5.23
N ASN A 166 -33.42 -4.15 5.41
CA ASN A 166 -33.07 -5.27 6.29
C ASN A 166 -33.27 -4.94 7.78
N SER A 167 -33.13 -3.68 8.21
CA SER A 167 -33.42 -3.27 9.58
C SER A 167 -34.92 -3.26 9.95
N LYS A 168 -35.81 -3.44 8.96
CA LYS A 168 -37.26 -3.61 9.19
C LYS A 168 -37.69 -5.07 9.33
N ILE A 169 -36.76 -6.01 9.17
CA ILE A 169 -37.04 -7.47 9.21
C ILE A 169 -36.54 -8.09 10.53
N ILE A 170 -35.91 -7.29 11.40
CA ILE A 170 -35.58 -7.61 12.80
C ILE A 170 -36.55 -6.86 13.69
#